data_01605d2c85e19934d081cffa10251dc2
#
_entry.id   01605d2c85e19934d081cffa10251dc2
#
_cell.length_a   1.000
_cell.length_b   1.000
_cell.length_c   1.000
_cell.angle_alpha   90.00
_cell.angle_beta   90.00
_cell.angle_gamma   90.00
#
_symmetry.space_group_name_H-M   'P 1'
#
loop_
_entity.id
_entity.type
_entity.pdbx_description
1 polymer ?
#
loop_
_entity_poly.entity_id
_entity_poly.type
_entity_poly.pdbx_seq_one_letter_code
_entity_poly.pdbx_strand_id
1 'polypeptide(L)'
;EAVSNNVNILAEPRVRTGKWTMFYLAVSLSIVAGGIILLYLLWEAQPVPGQTLNAVTFKAIIEHLDLGTPFANALGLLVVLVLEAGLLFVAANTGFLGGPAVLSNMAADSWVPRQFRQLSSRLVTQNGILLMGLGALGVLLWSNGSVALLVVLYSINVFLTFSMSLFGLTIHWWRRRRDAPHWRRRFALSVAGLIVTSGILAVTLVAKFTEGGWLTVVITGSVIGLCLVVRWHYNETRTQLRKIDAL
;
A
#
# COMPACT_ATOMS: atom_id res chain seq x y z
N GLU A 1 2.26 4.24 -5.30
CA GLU A 1 0.96 4.87 -4.95
C GLU A 1 1.11 6.14 -4.12
N ALA A 2 1.93 6.17 -3.05
CA ALA A 2 2.12 7.37 -2.23
C ALA A 2 2.52 8.61 -3.06
N VAL A 3 3.46 8.46 -4.01
CA VAL A 3 3.86 9.55 -4.92
C VAL A 3 2.72 9.96 -5.85
N SER A 4 1.97 9.01 -6.38
CA SER A 4 0.84 9.25 -7.28
C SER A 4 -0.31 9.98 -6.58
N ASN A 5 -0.64 9.57 -5.35
CA ASN A 5 -1.70 10.21 -4.57
C ASN A 5 -1.34 11.61 -4.06
N ASN A 6 -0.04 11.89 -3.93
CA ASN A 6 0.49 13.14 -3.40
C ASN A 6 1.18 14.02 -4.47
N VAL A 7 0.85 13.84 -5.76
CA VAL A 7 1.44 14.64 -6.86
C VAL A 7 1.27 16.16 -6.64
N ASN A 8 0.19 16.58 -6.00
CA ASN A 8 -0.12 17.99 -5.76
C ASN A 8 0.86 18.69 -4.79
N ILE A 9 1.54 17.91 -3.91
CA ILE A 9 2.52 18.42 -2.94
C ILE A 9 3.97 18.32 -3.44
N LEU A 10 4.20 17.74 -4.61
CA LEU A 10 5.55 17.64 -5.19
C LEU A 10 6.04 19.00 -5.68
N ALA A 11 7.36 19.19 -5.60
CA ALA A 11 8.03 20.38 -6.15
C ALA A 11 7.80 20.51 -7.66
N GLU A 12 7.67 21.72 -8.14
CA GLU A 12 7.50 21.99 -9.57
C GLU A 12 8.82 21.80 -10.35
N PRO A 13 8.75 21.27 -11.56
CA PRO A 13 7.57 20.80 -12.32
C PRO A 13 7.07 19.43 -11.85
N ARG A 14 5.91 19.38 -11.20
CA ARG A 14 5.35 18.23 -10.47
C ARG A 14 5.41 16.90 -11.23
N VAL A 15 5.02 16.91 -12.50
CA VAL A 15 4.99 15.69 -13.33
C VAL A 15 6.39 15.13 -13.57
N ARG A 16 7.38 16.01 -13.80
CA ARG A 16 8.78 15.60 -14.02
C ARG A 16 9.39 15.08 -12.74
N THR A 17 9.19 15.81 -11.64
CA THR A 17 9.64 15.41 -10.30
C THR A 17 9.04 14.06 -9.92
N GLY A 18 7.71 13.85 -10.07
CA GLY A 18 7.06 12.58 -9.78
C GLY A 18 7.62 11.42 -10.60
N LYS A 19 7.88 11.61 -11.90
CA LYS A 19 8.48 10.56 -12.74
C LYS A 19 9.88 10.16 -12.27
N TRP A 20 10.73 11.13 -11.94
CA TRP A 20 12.07 10.86 -11.45
C TRP A 20 12.03 10.18 -10.08
N THR A 21 11.19 10.64 -9.16
CA THR A 21 11.00 10.02 -7.85
C THR A 21 10.57 8.56 -8.00
N MET A 22 9.58 8.28 -8.85
CA MET A 22 9.13 6.90 -9.08
C MET A 22 10.24 6.04 -9.72
N PHE A 23 11.03 6.59 -10.63
CA PHE A 23 12.15 5.88 -11.24
C PHE A 23 13.23 5.53 -10.19
N TYR A 24 13.65 6.49 -9.37
CA TYR A 24 14.60 6.24 -8.29
C TYR A 24 14.08 5.22 -7.27
N LEU A 25 12.81 5.32 -6.89
CA LEU A 25 12.18 4.33 -6.00
C LEU A 25 12.19 2.94 -6.61
N ALA A 26 11.85 2.80 -7.90
CA ALA A 26 11.84 1.50 -8.56
C ALA A 26 13.25 0.89 -8.64
N VAL A 27 14.26 1.69 -9.03
CA VAL A 27 15.65 1.23 -9.10
C VAL A 27 16.19 0.88 -7.71
N SER A 28 15.99 1.75 -6.72
CA SER A 28 16.41 1.51 -5.34
C SER A 28 15.77 0.24 -4.77
N LEU A 29 14.46 0.08 -4.94
CA LEU A 29 13.74 -1.12 -4.48
C LEU A 29 14.27 -2.38 -5.16
N SER A 30 14.53 -2.33 -6.48
CA SER A 30 15.06 -3.48 -7.22
C SER A 30 16.45 -3.89 -6.73
N ILE A 31 17.33 -2.91 -6.46
CA ILE A 31 18.69 -3.17 -5.93
C ILE A 31 18.59 -3.73 -4.51
N VAL A 32 17.80 -3.12 -3.64
CA VAL A 32 17.69 -3.56 -2.23
C VAL A 32 17.03 -4.94 -2.16
N ALA A 33 15.89 -5.14 -2.82
CA ALA A 33 15.19 -6.44 -2.80
C ALA A 33 16.05 -7.54 -3.44
N GLY A 34 16.65 -7.27 -4.60
CA GLY A 34 17.56 -8.22 -5.26
C GLY A 34 18.80 -8.53 -4.41
N GLY A 35 19.37 -7.51 -3.75
CA GLY A 35 20.48 -7.67 -2.83
C GLY A 35 20.16 -8.53 -1.61
N ILE A 36 19.00 -8.31 -0.99
CA ILE A 36 18.52 -9.12 0.15
C ILE A 36 18.29 -10.57 -0.27
N ILE A 37 17.65 -10.82 -1.41
CA ILE A 37 17.44 -12.18 -1.92
C ILE A 37 18.78 -12.85 -2.20
N LEU A 38 19.72 -12.13 -2.80
CA LEU A 38 21.08 -12.65 -3.03
C LEU A 38 21.80 -13.00 -1.72
N LEU A 39 21.67 -12.16 -0.68
CA LEU A 39 22.24 -12.46 0.64
C LEU A 39 21.61 -13.72 1.24
N TYR A 40 20.30 -13.91 1.13
CA TYR A 40 19.65 -15.14 1.61
C TYR A 40 20.17 -16.38 0.91
N LEU A 41 20.42 -16.32 -0.40
CA LEU A 41 20.97 -17.43 -1.17
C LEU A 41 22.43 -17.70 -0.82
N LEU A 42 23.26 -16.66 -0.70
CA LEU A 42 24.70 -16.81 -0.39
C LEU A 42 24.96 -17.32 1.02
N TRP A 43 24.08 -16.97 1.97
CA TRP A 43 24.20 -17.38 3.37
C TRP A 43 23.30 -18.57 3.73
N GLU A 44 22.66 -19.21 2.73
CA GLU A 44 21.78 -20.36 2.92
C GLU A 44 20.78 -20.14 4.07
N ALA A 45 20.20 -18.92 4.16
CA ALA A 45 19.38 -18.50 5.27
C ALA A 45 18.15 -19.39 5.39
N GLN A 46 17.99 -20.06 6.54
CA GLN A 46 16.84 -20.91 6.84
C GLN A 46 15.90 -20.21 7.82
N PRO A 47 14.57 -20.38 7.65
CA PRO A 47 13.61 -19.82 8.59
C PRO A 47 13.79 -20.40 10.00
N VAL A 48 13.95 -19.53 11.00
CA VAL A 48 14.02 -19.90 12.41
C VAL A 48 12.76 -19.42 13.12
N PRO A 49 12.02 -20.25 13.87
CA PRO A 49 10.85 -19.83 14.60
C PRO A 49 11.15 -18.64 15.54
N GLY A 50 10.32 -17.60 15.49
CA GLY A 50 10.47 -16.41 16.34
C GLY A 50 11.50 -15.38 15.86
N GLN A 51 12.15 -15.60 14.73
CA GLN A 51 13.10 -14.64 14.13
C GLN A 51 12.71 -14.31 12.69
N THR A 52 12.99 -13.09 12.26
CA THR A 52 12.87 -12.73 10.85
C THR A 52 14.05 -13.30 10.05
N LEU A 53 13.83 -13.58 8.77
CA LEU A 53 14.90 -14.09 7.90
C LEU A 53 16.07 -13.09 7.79
N ASN A 54 15.76 -11.79 7.82
CA ASN A 54 16.75 -10.73 7.91
C ASN A 54 17.62 -10.87 9.16
N ALA A 55 17.00 -11.03 10.34
CA ALA A 55 17.74 -11.17 11.61
C ALA A 55 18.67 -12.38 11.59
N VAL A 56 18.21 -13.51 11.07
CA VAL A 56 19.02 -14.73 10.93
C VAL A 56 20.22 -14.49 10.01
N THR A 57 20.00 -13.89 8.85
CA THR A 57 21.04 -13.62 7.86
C THR A 57 22.06 -12.62 8.38
N PHE A 58 21.62 -11.49 8.93
CA PHE A 58 22.53 -10.49 9.48
C PHE A 58 23.29 -10.99 10.70
N LYS A 59 22.68 -11.83 11.54
CA LYS A 59 23.37 -12.51 12.63
C LYS A 59 24.50 -13.37 12.09
N ALA A 60 24.26 -14.20 11.11
CA ALA A 60 25.27 -15.05 10.49
C ALA A 60 26.41 -14.23 9.86
N ILE A 61 26.09 -13.13 9.17
CA ILE A 61 27.07 -12.22 8.59
C ILE A 61 27.95 -11.59 9.67
N ILE A 62 27.36 -11.10 10.75
CA ILE A 62 28.09 -10.41 11.84
C ILE A 62 28.96 -11.40 12.60
N GLU A 63 28.49 -12.62 12.85
CA GLU A 63 29.27 -13.68 13.48
C GLU A 63 30.46 -14.10 12.60
N HIS A 64 30.29 -14.13 11.28
CA HIS A 64 31.39 -14.43 10.35
C HIS A 64 32.42 -13.29 10.26
N LEU A 65 31.96 -12.03 10.34
CA LEU A 65 32.83 -10.85 10.32
C LEU A 65 33.71 -10.77 11.57
N ASP A 66 33.28 -11.39 12.65
CA ASP A 66 33.89 -11.38 13.97
C ASP A 66 34.41 -10.01 14.41
N LEU A 67 33.52 -9.20 15.01
CA LEU A 67 33.86 -7.85 15.48
C LEU A 67 34.79 -7.84 16.73
N GLY A 68 35.41 -8.98 16.99
CA GLY A 68 36.46 -9.17 18.01
C GLY A 68 35.94 -9.50 19.42
N THR A 69 34.66 -9.25 19.73
CA THR A 69 34.05 -9.66 21.01
C THR A 69 32.59 -10.05 20.83
N PRO A 70 32.08 -11.01 21.63
CA PRO A 70 30.67 -11.39 21.60
C PRO A 70 29.72 -10.19 21.85
N PHE A 71 30.18 -9.23 22.66
CA PHE A 71 29.43 -8.01 22.93
C PHE A 71 29.35 -7.11 21.69
N ALA A 72 30.45 -6.96 20.93
CA ALA A 72 30.45 -6.18 19.69
C ALA A 72 29.56 -6.80 18.62
N ASN A 73 29.55 -8.12 18.51
CA ASN A 73 28.65 -8.85 17.58
C ASN A 73 27.18 -8.65 17.97
N ALA A 74 26.84 -8.76 19.25
CA ALA A 74 25.48 -8.48 19.74
C ALA A 74 25.06 -7.03 19.50
N LEU A 75 25.96 -6.07 19.74
CA LEU A 75 25.69 -4.66 19.46
C LEU A 75 25.52 -4.39 17.98
N GLY A 76 26.30 -4.98 17.12
CA GLY A 76 26.16 -4.89 15.65
C GLY A 76 24.81 -5.38 15.18
N LEU A 77 24.36 -6.54 15.65
CA LEU A 77 23.03 -7.07 15.35
C LEU A 77 21.92 -6.15 15.86
N LEU A 78 22.04 -5.65 17.09
CA LEU A 78 21.07 -4.73 17.68
C LEU A 78 20.94 -3.45 16.85
N VAL A 79 22.05 -2.88 16.38
CA VAL A 79 22.04 -1.69 15.51
C VAL A 79 21.27 -1.97 14.22
N VAL A 80 21.52 -3.09 13.56
CA VAL A 80 20.80 -3.48 12.34
C VAL A 80 19.31 -3.60 12.59
N LEU A 81 18.90 -4.29 13.66
CA LEU A 81 17.49 -4.49 14.00
C LEU A 81 16.80 -3.18 14.38
N VAL A 82 17.48 -2.27 15.07
CA VAL A 82 16.94 -0.92 15.39
C VAL A 82 16.76 -0.10 14.12
N LEU A 83 17.69 -0.15 13.17
CA LEU A 83 17.55 0.52 11.88
C LEU A 83 16.40 -0.06 11.06
N GLU A 84 16.22 -1.38 11.05
CA GLU A 84 15.09 -2.05 10.40
C GLU A 84 13.75 -1.63 11.04
N ALA A 85 13.67 -1.62 12.37
CA ALA A 85 12.50 -1.14 13.10
C ALA A 85 12.20 0.34 12.81
N GLY A 86 13.24 1.18 12.74
CA GLY A 86 13.11 2.59 12.36
C GLY A 86 12.55 2.77 10.95
N LEU A 87 13.00 1.96 9.99
CA LEU A 87 12.50 1.96 8.63
C LEU A 87 11.00 1.59 8.58
N LEU A 88 10.60 0.55 9.33
CA LEU A 88 9.21 0.12 9.43
C LEU A 88 8.32 1.21 10.08
N PHE A 89 8.84 1.91 11.09
CA PHE A 89 8.15 3.03 11.72
C PHE A 89 7.88 4.17 10.73
N VAL A 90 8.88 4.55 9.92
CA VAL A 90 8.72 5.56 8.86
C VAL A 90 7.72 5.09 7.80
N ALA A 91 7.77 3.81 7.42
CA ALA A 91 6.82 3.23 6.47
C ALA A 91 5.37 3.28 7.00
N ALA A 92 5.16 2.96 8.28
CA ALA A 92 3.85 3.07 8.93
C ALA A 92 3.33 4.51 8.94
N ASN A 93 4.21 5.50 9.21
CA ASN A 93 3.84 6.91 9.18
C ASN A 93 3.33 7.36 7.80
N THR A 94 3.86 6.80 6.72
CA THR A 94 3.39 7.07 5.36
C THR A 94 1.91 6.69 5.17
N GLY A 95 1.46 5.61 5.81
CA GLY A 95 0.05 5.19 5.83
C GLY A 95 -0.88 6.22 6.48
N PHE A 96 -0.43 6.81 7.60
CA PHE A 96 -1.18 7.86 8.31
C PHE A 96 -1.22 9.20 7.59
N LEU A 97 -0.32 9.44 6.63
CA LEU A 97 -0.38 10.62 5.76
C LEU A 97 -1.26 10.35 4.53
N GLY A 98 -1.04 9.21 3.86
CA GLY A 98 -1.72 8.87 2.61
C GLY A 98 -3.18 8.45 2.79
N GLY A 99 -3.48 7.64 3.79
CA GLY A 99 -4.81 7.10 4.03
C GLY A 99 -5.89 8.16 4.24
N PRO A 100 -5.70 9.11 5.16
CA PRO A 100 -6.65 10.20 5.38
C PRO A 100 -6.83 11.11 4.15
N ALA A 101 -5.78 11.33 3.35
CA ALA A 101 -5.87 12.09 2.12
C ALA A 101 -6.77 11.39 1.08
N VAL A 102 -6.63 10.08 0.93
CA VAL A 102 -7.50 9.27 0.06
C VAL A 102 -8.94 9.30 0.56
N LEU A 103 -9.18 9.12 1.86
CA LEU A 103 -10.53 9.21 2.45
C LEU A 103 -11.16 10.59 2.22
N SER A 104 -10.39 11.67 2.34
CA SER A 104 -10.87 13.02 2.06
C SER A 104 -11.29 13.19 0.60
N ASN A 105 -10.53 12.65 -0.35
CA ASN A 105 -10.90 12.65 -1.76
C ASN A 105 -12.14 11.81 -2.03
N MET A 106 -12.26 10.63 -1.42
CA MET A 106 -13.46 9.80 -1.52
C MET A 106 -14.69 10.49 -0.93
N ALA A 107 -14.53 11.26 0.15
CA ALA A 107 -15.61 12.06 0.74
C ALA A 107 -16.03 13.21 -0.17
N ALA A 108 -15.10 13.83 -0.92
CA ALA A 108 -15.41 14.84 -1.93
C ALA A 108 -16.27 14.24 -3.06
N ASP A 109 -16.00 13.00 -3.45
CA ASP A 109 -16.74 12.26 -4.48
C ASP A 109 -17.97 11.50 -3.94
N SER A 110 -18.35 11.74 -2.68
CA SER A 110 -19.52 11.13 -2.03
C SER A 110 -19.49 9.60 -1.91
N TRP A 111 -18.31 9.00 -1.82
CA TRP A 111 -18.13 7.56 -1.56
C TRP A 111 -18.10 7.21 -0.08
N VAL A 112 -17.74 8.18 0.78
CA VAL A 112 -17.70 8.06 2.23
C VAL A 112 -18.34 9.31 2.86
N PRO A 113 -18.70 9.29 4.15
CA PRO A 113 -19.32 10.44 4.82
C PRO A 113 -18.47 11.72 4.71
N ARG A 114 -19.13 12.85 4.51
CA ARG A 114 -18.46 14.16 4.34
C ARG A 114 -17.60 14.59 5.51
N GLN A 115 -17.80 14.00 6.68
CA GLN A 115 -17.01 14.26 7.90
C GLN A 115 -15.51 13.94 7.69
N PHE A 116 -15.16 13.02 6.78
CA PHE A 116 -13.77 12.69 6.44
C PHE A 116 -13.05 13.76 5.60
N ARG A 117 -13.81 14.71 5.03
CA ARG A 117 -13.25 15.87 4.32
C ARG A 117 -13.02 17.07 5.25
N GLN A 118 -13.67 17.11 6.41
CA GLN A 118 -13.56 18.23 7.34
C GLN A 118 -12.17 18.25 7.99
N LEU A 119 -11.56 19.42 7.97
CA LEU A 119 -10.31 19.67 8.68
C LEU A 119 -10.62 20.05 10.13
N SER A 120 -9.82 19.54 11.06
CA SER A 120 -9.86 19.96 12.45
C SER A 120 -9.31 21.39 12.62
N SER A 121 -9.41 21.93 13.82
CA SER A 121 -8.80 23.22 14.19
C SER A 121 -7.30 23.30 13.92
N ARG A 122 -6.62 22.15 13.78
CA ARG A 122 -5.19 22.01 13.45
C ARG A 122 -4.95 21.79 11.94
N LEU A 123 -5.95 22.01 11.09
CA LEU A 123 -5.90 21.80 9.62
C LEU A 123 -5.53 20.37 9.20
N VAL A 124 -5.89 19.38 10.03
CA VAL A 124 -5.62 17.95 9.77
C VAL A 124 -6.94 17.21 9.63
N THR A 125 -6.99 16.20 8.77
CA THR A 125 -8.14 15.28 8.59
C THR A 125 -8.23 14.28 9.75
N GLN A 126 -8.55 14.79 10.94
CA GLN A 126 -8.51 14.03 12.21
C GLN A 126 -9.34 12.76 12.17
N ASN A 127 -10.56 12.82 11.62
CA ASN A 127 -11.45 11.66 11.53
C ASN A 127 -10.85 10.53 10.68
N GLY A 128 -10.13 10.89 9.61
CA GLY A 128 -9.42 9.92 8.78
C GLY A 128 -8.26 9.24 9.52
N ILE A 129 -7.48 10.02 10.28
CA ILE A 129 -6.36 9.49 11.08
C ILE A 129 -6.88 8.56 12.17
N LEU A 130 -7.94 8.96 12.89
CA LEU A 130 -8.56 8.13 13.92
C LEU A 130 -9.11 6.82 13.36
N LEU A 131 -9.81 6.86 12.22
CA LEU A 131 -10.31 5.66 11.57
C LEU A 131 -9.17 4.71 11.18
N MET A 132 -8.09 5.24 10.60
CA MET A 132 -6.92 4.44 10.23
C MET A 132 -6.23 3.85 11.45
N GLY A 133 -6.03 4.64 12.52
CA GLY A 133 -5.40 4.19 13.76
C GLY A 133 -6.22 3.12 14.47
N LEU A 134 -7.52 3.34 14.64
CA LEU A 134 -8.42 2.37 15.26
C LEU A 134 -8.56 1.10 14.42
N GLY A 135 -8.63 1.24 13.08
CA GLY A 135 -8.65 0.10 12.18
C GLY A 135 -7.38 -0.74 12.25
N ALA A 136 -6.21 -0.08 12.22
CA ALA A 136 -4.92 -0.76 12.37
C ALA A 136 -4.79 -1.47 13.72
N LEU A 137 -5.19 -0.81 14.81
CA LEU A 137 -5.21 -1.40 16.15
C LEU A 137 -6.16 -2.58 16.23
N GLY A 138 -7.35 -2.47 15.65
CA GLY A 138 -8.34 -3.56 15.60
C GLY A 138 -7.80 -4.79 14.88
N VAL A 139 -7.16 -4.60 13.71
CA VAL A 139 -6.55 -5.71 12.96
C VAL A 139 -5.38 -6.31 13.73
N LEU A 140 -4.55 -5.50 14.39
CA LEU A 140 -3.42 -5.96 15.20
C LEU A 140 -3.89 -6.82 16.38
N LEU A 141 -4.89 -6.35 17.14
CA LEU A 141 -5.45 -7.08 18.27
C LEU A 141 -6.13 -8.37 17.82
N TRP A 142 -6.91 -8.30 16.74
CA TRP A 142 -7.59 -9.48 16.20
C TRP A 142 -6.62 -10.54 15.68
N SER A 143 -5.52 -10.14 15.01
CA SER A 143 -4.48 -11.05 14.51
C SER A 143 -3.54 -11.57 15.60
N ASN A 144 -3.70 -11.12 16.86
CA ASN A 144 -2.73 -11.37 17.95
C ASN A 144 -1.28 -11.01 17.56
N GLY A 145 -1.11 -10.00 16.70
CA GLY A 145 0.21 -9.59 16.20
C GLY A 145 0.88 -10.59 15.27
N SER A 146 0.14 -11.54 14.68
CA SER A 146 0.69 -12.51 13.73
C SER A 146 1.17 -11.81 12.45
N VAL A 147 2.49 -11.66 12.32
CA VAL A 147 3.12 -11.03 11.15
C VAL A 147 2.78 -11.81 9.87
N ALA A 148 2.76 -13.14 9.93
CA ALA A 148 2.44 -13.98 8.77
C ALA A 148 1.04 -13.65 8.21
N LEU A 149 0.03 -13.57 9.08
CA LEU A 149 -1.33 -13.20 8.69
C LEU A 149 -1.39 -11.77 8.13
N LEU A 150 -0.74 -10.81 8.79
CA LEU A 150 -0.72 -9.42 8.35
C LEU A 150 -0.07 -9.26 6.98
N VAL A 151 1.00 -10.00 6.68
CA VAL A 151 1.65 -10.01 5.36
C VAL A 151 0.73 -10.58 4.28
N VAL A 152 -0.04 -11.63 4.59
CA VAL A 152 -1.06 -12.18 3.65
C VAL A 152 -2.13 -11.14 3.35
N LEU A 153 -2.72 -10.52 4.37
CA LEU A 153 -3.72 -9.47 4.21
C LEU A 153 -3.18 -8.30 3.38
N TYR A 154 -1.96 -7.86 3.69
CA TYR A 154 -1.29 -6.76 3.00
C TYR A 154 -1.04 -7.09 1.53
N SER A 155 -0.45 -8.24 1.22
CA SER A 155 -0.07 -8.60 -0.15
C SER A 155 -1.28 -8.69 -1.07
N ILE A 156 -2.38 -9.31 -0.64
CA ILE A 156 -3.62 -9.39 -1.43
C ILE A 156 -4.17 -7.99 -1.71
N ASN A 157 -4.24 -7.11 -0.69
CA ASN A 157 -4.75 -5.75 -0.87
C ASN A 157 -3.89 -4.90 -1.81
N VAL A 158 -2.56 -5.03 -1.72
CA VAL A 158 -1.63 -4.29 -2.59
C VAL A 158 -1.83 -4.70 -4.06
N PHE A 159 -1.84 -6.00 -4.36
CA PHE A 159 -2.03 -6.47 -5.74
C PHE A 159 -3.45 -6.19 -6.24
N LEU A 160 -4.47 -6.22 -5.38
CA LEU A 160 -5.83 -5.80 -5.71
C LEU A 160 -5.85 -4.32 -6.15
N THR A 161 -5.23 -3.45 -5.36
CA THR A 161 -5.17 -2.01 -5.65
C THR A 161 -4.40 -1.73 -6.94
N PHE A 162 -3.27 -2.40 -7.17
CA PHE A 162 -2.52 -2.26 -8.42
C PHE A 162 -3.31 -2.74 -9.62
N SER A 163 -3.99 -3.88 -9.51
CA SER A 163 -4.83 -4.41 -10.58
C SER A 163 -5.98 -3.47 -10.92
N MET A 164 -6.67 -2.92 -9.91
CA MET A 164 -7.75 -1.95 -10.12
C MET A 164 -7.24 -0.64 -10.74
N SER A 165 -6.10 -0.14 -10.31
CA SER A 165 -5.49 1.07 -10.86
C SER A 165 -5.09 0.89 -12.33
N LEU A 166 -4.45 -0.24 -12.66
CA LEU A 166 -4.05 -0.57 -14.02
C LEU A 166 -5.25 -0.88 -14.92
N PHE A 167 -6.30 -1.49 -14.38
CA PHE A 167 -7.56 -1.68 -15.09
C PHE A 167 -8.20 -0.34 -15.45
N GLY A 168 -8.30 0.59 -14.50
CA GLY A 168 -8.78 1.95 -14.76
C GLY A 168 -7.95 2.68 -15.81
N LEU A 169 -6.61 2.55 -15.74
CA LEU A 169 -5.70 3.15 -16.71
C LEU A 169 -5.83 2.53 -18.10
N THR A 170 -6.05 1.23 -18.19
CA THR A 170 -6.31 0.50 -19.44
C THR A 170 -7.58 1.02 -20.12
N ILE A 171 -8.67 1.15 -19.36
CA ILE A 171 -9.93 1.73 -19.86
C ILE A 171 -9.73 3.18 -20.31
N HIS A 172 -8.97 3.97 -19.53
CA HIS A 172 -8.69 5.35 -19.86
C HIS A 172 -7.99 5.49 -21.23
N TRP A 173 -6.93 4.72 -21.46
CA TRP A 173 -6.22 4.75 -22.76
C TRP A 173 -7.05 4.18 -23.91
N TRP A 174 -7.88 3.19 -23.66
CA TRP A 174 -8.82 2.65 -24.65
C TRP A 174 -9.85 3.71 -25.08
N ARG A 175 -10.40 4.47 -24.14
CA ARG A 175 -11.37 5.53 -24.45
C ARG A 175 -10.73 6.71 -25.19
N ARG A 176 -9.48 7.06 -24.84
CA ARG A 176 -8.74 8.17 -25.48
C ARG A 176 -7.93 7.76 -26.71
N ARG A 177 -8.22 6.62 -27.32
CA ARG A 177 -7.48 6.08 -28.47
C ARG A 177 -7.44 7.00 -29.69
N ARG A 178 -8.42 7.91 -29.85
CA ARG A 178 -8.50 8.84 -30.99
C ARG A 178 -7.73 10.15 -30.77
N ASP A 179 -7.55 10.57 -29.52
CA ASP A 179 -7.07 11.93 -29.20
C ASP A 179 -5.63 11.94 -28.65
N ALA A 180 -5.10 10.79 -28.21
CA ALA A 180 -3.81 10.75 -27.54
C ALA A 180 -2.68 10.24 -28.46
N PRO A 181 -1.58 11.03 -28.63
CA PRO A 181 -0.39 10.53 -29.32
C PRO A 181 0.21 9.35 -28.51
N HIS A 182 0.71 8.33 -29.23
CA HIS A 182 1.34 7.13 -28.63
C HIS A 182 0.43 6.31 -27.70
N TRP A 183 -0.91 6.38 -27.87
CA TRP A 183 -1.87 5.64 -27.05
C TRP A 183 -1.63 4.11 -27.04
N ARG A 184 -1.22 3.53 -28.18
CA ARG A 184 -0.94 2.08 -28.29
C ARG A 184 0.14 1.62 -27.34
N ARG A 185 1.27 2.35 -27.24
CA ARG A 185 2.35 2.01 -26.32
C ARG A 185 1.92 2.11 -24.87
N ARG A 186 1.17 3.17 -24.52
CA ARG A 186 0.65 3.38 -23.17
C ARG A 186 -0.39 2.34 -22.79
N PHE A 187 -1.27 2.01 -23.72
CA PHE A 187 -2.26 0.94 -23.56
C PHE A 187 -1.57 -0.42 -23.36
N ALA A 188 -0.63 -0.79 -24.21
CA ALA A 188 0.10 -2.05 -24.13
C ALA A 188 0.85 -2.19 -22.79
N LEU A 189 1.50 -1.12 -22.31
CA LEU A 189 2.15 -1.11 -21.00
C LEU A 189 1.14 -1.31 -19.84
N SER A 190 -0.03 -0.65 -19.93
CA SER A 190 -1.07 -0.81 -18.91
C SER A 190 -1.66 -2.21 -18.90
N VAL A 191 -1.89 -2.80 -20.07
CA VAL A 191 -2.38 -4.18 -20.21
C VAL A 191 -1.34 -5.18 -19.70
N ALA A 192 -0.08 -5.04 -20.08
CA ALA A 192 0.99 -5.91 -19.60
C ALA A 192 1.11 -5.86 -18.06
N GLY A 193 1.11 -4.66 -17.48
CA GLY A 193 1.10 -4.48 -16.04
C GLY A 193 -0.14 -5.11 -15.38
N LEU A 194 -1.33 -4.93 -15.98
CA LEU A 194 -2.58 -5.52 -15.49
C LEU A 194 -2.52 -7.05 -15.49
N ILE A 195 -2.02 -7.68 -16.56
CA ILE A 195 -1.88 -9.13 -16.63
C ILE A 195 -0.94 -9.64 -15.53
N VAL A 196 0.21 -9.00 -15.36
CA VAL A 196 1.19 -9.38 -14.32
C VAL A 196 0.60 -9.22 -12.92
N THR A 197 0.05 -8.06 -12.59
CA THR A 197 -0.49 -7.80 -11.24
C THR A 197 -1.71 -8.65 -10.92
N SER A 198 -2.61 -8.85 -11.89
CA SER A 198 -3.78 -9.72 -11.71
C SER A 198 -3.38 -11.20 -11.63
N GLY A 199 -2.35 -11.61 -12.37
CA GLY A 199 -1.78 -12.96 -12.27
C GLY A 199 -1.19 -13.22 -10.88
N ILE A 200 -0.39 -12.29 -10.35
CA ILE A 200 0.15 -12.38 -9.00
C ILE A 200 -0.97 -12.36 -7.96
N LEU A 201 -1.97 -11.50 -8.12
CA LEU A 201 -3.15 -11.46 -7.25
C LEU A 201 -3.86 -12.81 -7.20
N ALA A 202 -4.12 -13.40 -8.37
CA ALA A 202 -4.81 -14.70 -8.47
C ALA A 202 -4.00 -15.81 -7.78
N VAL A 203 -2.71 -15.90 -8.08
CA VAL A 203 -1.81 -16.88 -7.46
C VAL A 203 -1.75 -16.69 -5.94
N THR A 204 -1.55 -15.45 -5.47
CA THR A 204 -1.46 -15.14 -4.04
C THR A 204 -2.77 -15.45 -3.33
N LEU A 205 -3.91 -15.10 -3.94
CA LEU A 205 -5.22 -15.36 -3.36
C LEU A 205 -5.49 -16.86 -3.24
N VAL A 206 -5.20 -17.64 -4.29
CA VAL A 206 -5.41 -19.10 -4.28
C VAL A 206 -4.45 -19.78 -3.29
N ALA A 207 -3.16 -19.45 -3.36
CA ALA A 207 -2.15 -20.06 -2.50
C ALA A 207 -2.33 -19.74 -1.01
N LYS A 208 -2.80 -18.53 -0.70
CA LYS A 208 -2.96 -18.04 0.67
C LYS A 208 -4.41 -17.98 1.16
N PHE A 209 -5.33 -18.58 0.40
CA PHE A 209 -6.76 -18.53 0.73
C PHE A 209 -7.06 -19.11 2.12
N THR A 210 -6.51 -20.29 2.42
CA THR A 210 -6.68 -20.97 3.70
C THR A 210 -5.86 -20.35 4.84
N GLU A 211 -4.80 -19.61 4.53
CA GLU A 211 -3.95 -18.93 5.51
C GLU A 211 -4.49 -17.55 5.94
N GLY A 212 -5.74 -17.24 5.61
CA GLY A 212 -6.40 -15.97 5.95
C GLY A 212 -6.74 -15.08 4.74
N GLY A 213 -6.41 -15.50 3.52
CA GLY A 213 -6.73 -14.74 2.29
C GLY A 213 -8.22 -14.52 2.09
N TRP A 214 -9.08 -15.48 2.45
CA TRP A 214 -10.54 -15.35 2.40
C TRP A 214 -11.06 -14.17 3.23
N LEU A 215 -10.42 -13.89 4.36
CA LEU A 215 -10.79 -12.80 5.23
C LEU A 215 -10.54 -11.43 4.57
N THR A 216 -9.43 -11.29 3.83
CA THR A 216 -9.17 -10.08 3.03
C THR A 216 -10.32 -9.81 2.06
N VAL A 217 -10.82 -10.85 1.39
CA VAL A 217 -11.95 -10.71 0.46
C VAL A 217 -13.20 -10.24 1.20
N VAL A 218 -13.49 -10.82 2.37
CA VAL A 218 -14.66 -10.45 3.18
C VAL A 218 -14.55 -9.01 3.70
N ILE A 219 -13.41 -8.63 4.28
CA ILE A 219 -13.21 -7.27 4.82
C ILE A 219 -13.27 -6.24 3.68
N THR A 220 -12.51 -6.45 2.61
CA THR A 220 -12.47 -5.51 1.48
C THR A 220 -13.83 -5.43 0.79
N GLY A 221 -14.51 -6.56 0.58
CA GLY A 221 -15.86 -6.61 0.03
C GLY A 221 -16.88 -5.86 0.90
N SER A 222 -16.79 -6.01 2.23
CA SER A 222 -17.66 -5.29 3.17
C SER A 222 -17.43 -3.79 3.12
N VAL A 223 -16.17 -3.33 3.06
CA VAL A 223 -15.83 -1.91 2.93
C VAL A 223 -16.35 -1.35 1.59
N ILE A 224 -16.15 -2.07 0.49
CA ILE A 224 -16.68 -1.67 -0.82
C ILE A 224 -18.22 -1.59 -0.78
N GLY A 225 -18.87 -2.59 -0.20
CA GLY A 225 -20.33 -2.60 -0.03
C GLY A 225 -20.83 -1.38 0.76
N LEU A 226 -20.17 -1.06 1.86
CA LEU A 226 -20.47 0.12 2.67
C LEU A 226 -20.30 1.43 1.87
N CYS A 227 -19.22 1.57 1.11
CA CYS A 227 -18.99 2.72 0.24
C CYS A 227 -20.08 2.85 -0.84
N LEU A 228 -20.54 1.74 -1.43
CA LEU A 228 -21.63 1.74 -2.41
C LEU A 228 -22.96 2.19 -1.80
N VAL A 229 -23.28 1.71 -0.58
CA VAL A 229 -24.49 2.13 0.16
C VAL A 229 -24.46 3.63 0.45
N VAL A 230 -23.32 4.14 0.94
CA VAL A 230 -23.15 5.58 1.21
C VAL A 230 -23.31 6.39 -0.08
N ARG A 231 -22.69 5.97 -1.16
CA ARG A 231 -22.80 6.63 -2.47
C ARG A 231 -24.24 6.64 -2.99
N TRP A 232 -24.93 5.51 -2.88
CA TRP A 232 -26.34 5.41 -3.29
C TRP A 232 -27.20 6.39 -2.50
N HIS A 233 -27.04 6.43 -1.18
CA HIS A 233 -27.77 7.37 -0.31
C HIS A 233 -27.54 8.84 -0.71
N TYR A 234 -26.29 9.25 -0.94
CA TYR A 234 -25.98 10.62 -1.35
C TYR A 234 -26.53 10.96 -2.74
N ASN A 235 -26.51 10.01 -3.68
CA ASN A 235 -27.06 10.23 -5.01
C ASN A 235 -28.59 10.40 -4.95
N GLU A 236 -29.28 9.60 -4.16
CA GLU A 236 -30.72 9.70 -3.97
C GLU A 236 -31.10 11.05 -3.35
N THR A 237 -30.44 11.44 -2.27
CA THR A 237 -30.63 12.73 -1.61
C THR A 237 -30.40 13.89 -2.59
N ARG A 238 -29.36 13.84 -3.41
CA ARG A 238 -29.06 14.86 -4.43
C ARG A 238 -30.14 14.95 -5.50
N THR A 239 -30.72 13.83 -5.90
CA THR A 239 -31.81 13.77 -6.88
C THR A 239 -33.10 14.39 -6.32
N GLN A 240 -33.37 14.12 -5.06
CA GLN A 240 -34.54 14.70 -4.38
C GLN A 240 -34.42 16.23 -4.19
N LEU A 241 -33.25 16.71 -3.77
CA LEU A 241 -32.96 18.14 -3.65
C LEU A 241 -33.12 18.87 -4.98
N ARG A 242 -32.62 18.31 -6.08
CA ARG A 242 -32.80 18.90 -7.43
C ARG A 242 -34.25 19.02 -7.86
N LYS A 243 -35.14 18.14 -7.39
CA LYS A 243 -36.56 18.24 -7.67
C LYS A 243 -37.22 19.40 -6.92
N ILE A 244 -36.74 19.71 -5.72
CA ILE A 244 -37.21 20.83 -4.91
C ILE A 244 -36.74 22.16 -5.49
N ASP A 245 -35.48 22.25 -5.95
CA ASP A 245 -34.93 23.45 -6.59
C ASP A 245 -35.58 23.78 -7.96
N ALA A 246 -36.28 22.82 -8.55
CA ALA A 246 -36.96 22.98 -9.83
C ALA A 246 -38.46 23.39 -9.69
N LEU A 247 -38.96 23.53 -8.47
CA LEU A 247 -40.29 24.03 -8.11
C LEU A 247 -40.27 25.52 -7.77
#